data_358a0513461629c4681b19560f44571d
#
_entry.id   358a0513461629c4681b19560f44571d
#
_cell.length_a   1.000
_cell.length_b   1.000
_cell.length_c   1.000
_cell.angle_alpha   90.00
_cell.angle_beta   90.00
_cell.angle_gamma   90.00
#
_symmetry.space_group_name_H-M   'P 1'
#
loop_
_entity.id
_entity.type
_entity.pdbx_description
1 polymer ?
#
loop_
_entity_poly.entity_id
_entity_poly.type
_entity_poly.pdbx_seq_one_letter_code
_entity_poly.pdbx_strand_id
1 'polypeptide(L)'
;MRLNDLKILIGEGEGFELEFKRKVSTPIKVAKTLMSFANTKGGIVLFGVDDDRTIVGVGSEKEQIEMIQTAAGYYCDPPINPNIDTVPYKGRDVVVVTVEESDQKPHYLNIDEGEEDGGTRVYIRVNDKTVEASKEVVHILQAENPDTPPLRIAIGDNERRMFDFLDENERITVKQYMKLVNVSHRRASRSLIQLVRAGVLRIHTHEKEDFYTRAF
;
A
#
# COMPACT_ATOMS: atom_id res chain seq x y z
N MET A 1 18.93 -10.43 -11.16
CA MET A 1 19.41 -9.03 -11.42
C MET A 1 20.93 -9.00 -11.53
N ARG A 2 21.55 -8.11 -12.35
CA ARG A 2 23.02 -7.93 -12.42
C ARG A 2 23.46 -6.78 -11.53
N LEU A 3 24.73 -6.77 -11.11
CA LEU A 3 25.27 -5.72 -10.22
C LEU A 3 25.15 -4.31 -10.80
N ASN A 4 25.30 -4.15 -12.11
CA ASN A 4 25.13 -2.84 -12.75
C ASN A 4 23.68 -2.34 -12.67
N ASP A 5 22.72 -3.24 -12.87
CA ASP A 5 21.29 -2.91 -12.78
C ASP A 5 20.93 -2.52 -11.34
N LEU A 6 21.47 -3.24 -10.36
CA LEU A 6 21.34 -2.92 -8.93
C LEU A 6 21.87 -1.51 -8.61
N LYS A 7 23.05 -1.15 -9.13
CA LYS A 7 23.63 0.18 -8.90
C LYS A 7 22.84 1.31 -9.54
N ILE A 8 22.25 1.07 -10.71
CA ILE A 8 21.36 2.04 -11.37
C ILE A 8 20.12 2.26 -10.49
N LEU A 9 19.50 1.16 -10.06
CA LEU A 9 18.31 1.20 -9.20
C LEU A 9 18.58 1.93 -7.87
N ILE A 10 19.71 1.65 -7.21
CA ILE A 10 20.11 2.38 -5.99
C ILE A 10 20.34 3.87 -6.28
N GLY A 11 20.84 4.20 -7.47
CA GLY A 11 21.06 5.59 -7.91
C GLY A 11 19.75 6.41 -8.01
N GLU A 12 18.62 5.77 -8.33
CA GLU A 12 17.30 6.38 -8.35
C GLU A 12 16.84 6.81 -6.96
N GLY A 13 17.19 6.03 -5.93
CA GLY A 13 16.83 6.30 -4.54
C GLY A 13 15.46 5.72 -4.17
N GLU A 14 15.16 5.77 -2.87
CA GLU A 14 13.86 5.33 -2.37
C GLU A 14 12.70 6.15 -2.94
N GLY A 15 11.55 5.51 -3.11
CA GLY A 15 10.37 6.12 -3.68
C GLY A 15 9.12 5.26 -3.53
N PHE A 16 8.17 5.50 -4.41
CA PHE A 16 6.89 4.79 -4.39
C PHE A 16 7.04 3.27 -4.63
N GLU A 17 7.97 2.87 -5.52
CA GLU A 17 8.19 1.48 -5.95
C GLU A 17 9.56 0.92 -5.52
N LEU A 18 10.33 1.65 -4.70
CA LEU A 18 11.66 1.21 -4.26
C LEU A 18 11.89 1.55 -2.80
N GLU A 19 12.36 0.56 -2.03
CA GLU A 19 12.69 0.71 -0.61
C GLU A 19 14.00 0.03 -0.28
N PHE A 20 14.87 0.69 0.53
CA PHE A 20 16.12 0.14 1.03
C PHE A 20 15.97 -0.35 2.46
N LYS A 21 16.63 -1.43 2.77
CA LYS A 21 16.72 -1.95 4.14
C LYS A 21 18.10 -2.51 4.37
N ARG A 22 18.79 -1.98 5.36
CA ARG A 22 20.11 -2.48 5.74
C ARG A 22 20.08 -3.98 6.08
N LYS A 23 19.02 -4.45 6.74
CA LYS A 23 18.76 -5.86 7.08
C LYS A 23 17.27 -6.08 7.36
N VAL A 24 16.84 -7.32 7.35
CA VAL A 24 15.53 -7.69 7.91
C VAL A 24 15.56 -7.44 9.42
N SER A 25 14.60 -6.70 9.95
CA SER A 25 14.52 -6.43 11.39
C SER A 25 13.60 -7.42 12.11
N THR A 26 12.37 -7.54 11.64
CA THR A 26 11.37 -8.52 12.11
C THR A 26 10.49 -8.94 10.94
N PRO A 27 9.98 -10.19 10.91
CA PRO A 27 9.07 -10.64 9.84
C PRO A 27 7.84 -9.72 9.68
N ILE A 28 7.26 -9.24 10.78
CA ILE A 28 6.09 -8.34 10.75
C ILE A 28 6.40 -7.03 10.02
N LYS A 29 7.56 -6.41 10.25
CA LYS A 29 7.94 -5.17 9.54
C LYS A 29 8.14 -5.42 8.05
N VAL A 30 8.72 -6.56 7.70
CA VAL A 30 8.85 -6.96 6.29
C VAL A 30 7.49 -7.21 5.67
N ALA A 31 6.60 -7.93 6.35
CA ALA A 31 5.24 -8.18 5.90
C ALA A 31 4.49 -6.87 5.58
N LYS A 32 4.57 -5.86 6.45
CA LYS A 32 3.99 -4.54 6.20
C LYS A 32 4.50 -3.89 4.92
N THR A 33 5.81 -3.98 4.66
CA THR A 33 6.41 -3.45 3.43
C THR A 33 5.96 -4.23 2.20
N LEU A 34 6.05 -5.57 2.21
CA LEU A 34 5.62 -6.40 1.08
C LEU A 34 4.14 -6.19 0.77
N MET A 35 3.31 -6.16 1.81
CA MET A 35 1.88 -5.89 1.71
C MET A 35 1.59 -4.53 1.09
N SER A 36 2.33 -3.49 1.52
CA SER A 36 2.12 -2.15 0.99
C SER A 36 2.40 -2.07 -0.51
N PHE A 37 3.37 -2.81 -1.01
CA PHE A 37 3.64 -2.93 -2.45
C PHE A 37 2.54 -3.74 -3.15
N ALA A 38 2.19 -4.93 -2.65
CA ALA A 38 1.16 -5.79 -3.25
C ALA A 38 -0.21 -5.09 -3.34
N ASN A 39 -0.56 -4.32 -2.33
CA ASN A 39 -1.81 -3.55 -2.28
C ASN A 39 -1.78 -2.27 -3.14
N THR A 40 -0.64 -1.90 -3.73
CA THR A 40 -0.52 -0.66 -4.52
C THR A 40 -0.09 -0.97 -5.95
N LYS A 41 1.13 -0.64 -6.34
CA LYS A 41 1.65 -0.78 -7.71
C LYS A 41 2.77 -1.81 -7.83
N GLY A 42 2.97 -2.60 -6.79
CA GLY A 42 4.16 -3.41 -6.68
C GLY A 42 5.39 -2.59 -6.33
N GLY A 43 6.56 -3.22 -6.39
CA GLY A 43 7.82 -2.55 -6.13
C GLY A 43 8.94 -3.49 -5.75
N ILE A 44 10.08 -2.91 -5.40
CA ILE A 44 11.30 -3.63 -5.08
C ILE A 44 11.79 -3.22 -3.68
N VAL A 45 12.17 -4.22 -2.88
CA VAL A 45 12.88 -4.00 -1.61
C VAL A 45 14.30 -4.53 -1.74
N LEU A 46 15.29 -3.71 -1.41
CA LEU A 46 16.71 -4.06 -1.41
C LEU A 46 17.18 -4.26 0.02
N PHE A 47 17.47 -5.50 0.42
CA PHE A 47 18.09 -5.79 1.71
C PHE A 47 19.61 -5.83 1.56
N GLY A 48 20.33 -5.12 2.41
CA GLY A 48 21.77 -4.92 2.34
C GLY A 48 22.16 -3.57 1.72
N VAL A 49 21.21 -2.64 1.62
CA VAL A 49 21.45 -1.25 1.22
C VAL A 49 21.01 -0.33 2.35
N ASP A 50 21.83 0.65 2.67
CA ASP A 50 21.54 1.66 3.72
C ASP A 50 20.81 2.87 3.11
N ASP A 51 20.14 3.67 3.95
CA ASP A 51 19.37 4.85 3.53
C ASP A 51 20.23 5.89 2.78
N ASP A 52 21.54 5.93 3.05
CA ASP A 52 22.52 6.76 2.32
C ASP A 52 22.94 6.18 0.96
N ARG A 53 22.30 5.09 0.51
CA ARG A 53 22.57 4.34 -0.72
C ARG A 53 23.88 3.53 -0.70
N THR A 54 24.49 3.38 0.46
CA THR A 54 25.70 2.53 0.60
C THR A 54 25.30 1.05 0.57
N ILE A 55 25.96 0.28 -0.31
CA ILE A 55 25.79 -1.18 -0.35
C ILE A 55 26.63 -1.81 0.75
N VAL A 56 25.99 -2.32 1.78
CA VAL A 56 26.64 -2.99 2.91
C VAL A 56 26.56 -4.52 2.82
N GLY A 57 25.60 -5.03 2.06
CA GLY A 57 25.28 -6.45 1.97
C GLY A 57 24.69 -7.03 3.26
N VAL A 58 24.05 -8.19 3.16
CA VAL A 58 23.48 -8.92 4.31
C VAL A 58 24.52 -9.86 4.92
N GLY A 59 24.36 -10.21 6.19
CA GLY A 59 25.27 -11.12 6.89
C GLY A 59 25.06 -12.59 6.49
N SER A 60 23.82 -13.00 6.27
CA SER A 60 23.42 -14.32 5.81
C SER A 60 22.23 -14.17 4.87
N GLU A 61 22.44 -14.46 3.58
CA GLU A 61 21.37 -14.41 2.58
C GLU A 61 20.25 -15.40 2.93
N LYS A 62 20.63 -16.60 3.36
CA LYS A 62 19.69 -17.67 3.68
C LYS A 62 18.73 -17.25 4.81
N GLU A 63 19.24 -16.70 5.90
CA GLU A 63 18.42 -16.21 7.01
C GLU A 63 17.50 -15.08 6.58
N GLN A 64 17.99 -14.16 5.71
CA GLN A 64 17.17 -13.08 5.20
C GLN A 64 16.03 -13.62 4.34
N ILE A 65 16.32 -14.57 3.44
CA ILE A 65 15.30 -15.19 2.57
C ILE A 65 14.27 -15.94 3.40
N GLU A 66 14.67 -16.74 4.40
CA GLU A 66 13.74 -17.44 5.29
C GLU A 66 12.81 -16.46 6.03
N MET A 67 13.34 -15.34 6.54
CA MET A 67 12.51 -14.33 7.20
C MET A 67 11.57 -13.62 6.24
N ILE A 68 11.99 -13.34 5.00
CA ILE A 68 11.15 -12.74 3.96
C ILE A 68 10.03 -13.70 3.56
N GLN A 69 10.33 -14.99 3.38
CA GLN A 69 9.33 -16.01 3.07
C GLN A 69 8.31 -16.18 4.19
N THR A 70 8.78 -16.17 5.45
CA THR A 70 7.90 -16.19 6.63
C THR A 70 7.01 -14.95 6.66
N ALA A 71 7.56 -13.76 6.37
CA ALA A 71 6.80 -12.53 6.31
C ALA A 71 5.70 -12.57 5.25
N ALA A 72 6.03 -13.04 4.06
CA ALA A 72 5.10 -13.10 2.93
C ALA A 72 4.04 -14.19 3.06
N GLY A 73 4.42 -15.36 3.58
CA GLY A 73 3.53 -16.54 3.64
C GLY A 73 2.69 -16.61 4.91
N TYR A 74 3.22 -16.20 6.07
CA TYR A 74 2.52 -16.33 7.35
C TYR A 74 1.86 -15.03 7.81
N TYR A 75 2.55 -13.89 7.64
CA TYR A 75 2.05 -12.61 8.14
C TYR A 75 1.21 -11.84 7.12
N CYS A 76 1.04 -12.33 5.89
CA CYS A 76 0.15 -11.74 4.89
C CYS A 76 -1.03 -12.69 4.58
N ASP A 77 -2.25 -12.16 4.59
CA ASP A 77 -3.47 -12.87 4.22
C ASP A 77 -4.28 -12.06 3.17
N PRO A 78 -4.48 -12.58 1.95
CA PRO A 78 -3.86 -13.79 1.39
C PRO A 78 -2.31 -13.71 1.34
N PRO A 79 -1.60 -14.86 1.29
CA PRO A 79 -0.14 -14.88 1.19
C PRO A 79 0.37 -14.13 -0.06
N ILE A 80 1.55 -13.52 0.06
CA ILE A 80 2.25 -12.87 -1.04
C ILE A 80 3.36 -13.79 -1.53
N ASN A 81 3.56 -13.89 -2.85
CA ASN A 81 4.63 -14.67 -3.47
C ASN A 81 5.64 -13.73 -4.15
N PRO A 82 6.59 -13.14 -3.41
CA PRO A 82 7.58 -12.26 -4.01
C PRO A 82 8.62 -13.05 -4.81
N ASN A 83 9.16 -12.42 -5.85
CA ASN A 83 10.35 -12.94 -6.51
C ASN A 83 11.59 -12.48 -5.75
N ILE A 84 12.45 -13.43 -5.36
CA ILE A 84 13.65 -13.17 -4.54
C ILE A 84 14.89 -13.53 -5.34
N ASP A 85 15.72 -12.54 -5.61
CA ASP A 85 17.03 -12.67 -6.24
C ASP A 85 18.14 -12.30 -5.27
N THR A 86 19.38 -12.74 -5.53
CA THR A 86 20.57 -12.31 -4.82
C THR A 86 21.61 -11.72 -5.77
N VAL A 87 22.27 -10.65 -5.35
CA VAL A 87 23.33 -9.98 -6.12
C VAL A 87 24.60 -9.92 -5.27
N PRO A 88 25.67 -10.63 -5.65
CA PRO A 88 26.92 -10.64 -4.89
C PRO A 88 27.64 -9.28 -4.98
N TYR A 89 28.12 -8.80 -3.82
CA TYR A 89 28.86 -7.54 -3.71
C TYR A 89 29.95 -7.63 -2.64
N LYS A 90 31.23 -7.57 -3.04
CA LYS A 90 32.42 -7.55 -2.14
C LYS A 90 32.37 -8.60 -1.04
N GLY A 91 32.05 -9.86 -1.39
CA GLY A 91 32.04 -11.00 -0.46
C GLY A 91 30.79 -11.06 0.44
N ARG A 92 29.79 -10.27 0.16
CA ARG A 92 28.43 -10.31 0.75
C ARG A 92 27.38 -10.28 -0.34
N ASP A 93 26.12 -10.44 0.02
CA ASP A 93 25.01 -10.44 -0.92
C ASP A 93 24.03 -9.32 -0.62
N VAL A 94 23.42 -8.77 -1.68
CA VAL A 94 22.21 -7.94 -1.60
C VAL A 94 21.04 -8.82 -1.98
N VAL A 95 20.03 -8.92 -1.12
CA VAL A 95 18.81 -9.65 -1.42
C VAL A 95 17.81 -8.67 -2.04
N VAL A 96 17.39 -8.99 -3.26
CA VAL A 96 16.44 -8.19 -4.05
C VAL A 96 15.08 -8.88 -4.03
N VAL A 97 14.09 -8.20 -3.53
CA VAL A 97 12.72 -8.73 -3.41
C VAL A 97 11.80 -7.92 -4.28
N THR A 98 11.28 -8.53 -5.33
CA THR A 98 10.30 -7.91 -6.24
C THR A 98 8.90 -8.40 -5.86
N VAL A 99 8.01 -7.46 -5.60
CA VAL A 99 6.60 -7.70 -5.32
C VAL A 99 5.78 -7.10 -6.45
N GLU A 100 4.94 -7.90 -7.07
CA GLU A 100 4.01 -7.42 -8.08
C GLU A 100 2.75 -6.82 -7.44
N GLU A 101 2.08 -5.92 -8.16
CA GLU A 101 0.73 -5.49 -7.80
C GLU A 101 -0.19 -6.70 -7.78
N SER A 102 -0.88 -6.95 -6.66
CA SER A 102 -1.75 -8.12 -6.52
C SER A 102 -3.14 -7.87 -7.11
N ASP A 103 -3.69 -8.88 -7.74
CA ASP A 103 -5.10 -8.97 -8.13
C ASP A 103 -6.00 -9.51 -7.00
N GLN A 104 -5.40 -10.00 -5.90
CA GLN A 104 -6.10 -10.51 -4.71
C GLN A 104 -6.19 -9.49 -3.58
N LYS A 105 -6.15 -8.20 -3.90
CA LYS A 105 -6.28 -7.13 -2.91
C LYS A 105 -7.62 -7.17 -2.16
N PRO A 106 -7.61 -6.70 -0.89
CA PRO A 106 -6.47 -6.30 -0.08
C PRO A 106 -5.80 -7.48 0.61
N HIS A 107 -4.47 -7.43 0.74
CA HIS A 107 -3.73 -8.27 1.67
C HIS A 107 -3.81 -7.67 3.08
N TYR A 108 -4.07 -8.50 4.07
CA TYR A 108 -4.19 -8.13 5.47
C TYR A 108 -2.98 -8.60 6.27
N LEU A 109 -2.61 -7.85 7.30
CA LEU A 109 -1.62 -8.29 8.27
C LEU A 109 -2.24 -9.31 9.22
N ASN A 110 -1.74 -10.54 9.16
CA ASN A 110 -2.11 -11.61 10.08
C ASN A 110 -1.22 -11.52 11.33
N ILE A 111 -1.83 -11.19 12.47
CA ILE A 111 -1.15 -11.13 13.79
C ILE A 111 -1.99 -11.99 14.73
N ASP A 112 -1.32 -12.84 15.53
CA ASP A 112 -1.98 -13.64 16.55
C ASP A 112 -2.72 -12.74 17.57
N GLU A 113 -3.87 -13.18 18.07
CA GLU A 113 -4.84 -12.44 18.89
C GLU A 113 -4.30 -11.92 20.25
N GLY A 114 -3.01 -11.96 20.48
CA GLY A 114 -2.35 -11.55 21.73
C GLY A 114 -1.68 -10.16 21.74
N GLU A 115 -1.60 -9.48 20.61
CA GLU A 115 -1.06 -8.11 20.57
C GLU A 115 -2.19 -7.07 20.73
N GLU A 116 -1.94 -6.00 21.49
CA GLU A 116 -2.90 -4.99 22.00
C GLU A 116 -3.82 -4.31 20.95
N ASP A 117 -3.66 -4.62 19.68
CA ASP A 117 -4.41 -4.06 18.55
C ASP A 117 -4.97 -5.14 17.61
N GLY A 118 -5.65 -6.16 18.13
CA GLY A 118 -6.29 -7.27 17.39
C GLY A 118 -7.27 -6.85 16.29
N GLY A 119 -6.77 -6.24 15.22
CA GLY A 119 -7.54 -5.83 14.05
C GLY A 119 -6.81 -6.20 12.76
N THR A 120 -7.57 -6.58 11.76
CA THR A 120 -7.09 -6.83 10.39
C THR A 120 -6.57 -5.53 9.79
N ARG A 121 -5.26 -5.32 9.76
CA ARG A 121 -4.64 -4.11 9.24
C ARG A 121 -4.20 -4.31 7.80
N VAL A 122 -4.40 -3.30 7.00
CA VAL A 122 -3.98 -3.23 5.60
C VAL A 122 -2.94 -2.11 5.46
N TYR A 123 -1.85 -2.37 4.75
CA TYR A 123 -0.82 -1.37 4.47
C TYR A 123 -0.74 -1.08 2.99
N ILE A 124 -0.48 0.19 2.65
CA ILE A 124 -0.34 0.71 1.29
C ILE A 124 0.89 1.60 1.18
N ARG A 125 1.33 1.90 -0.04
CA ARG A 125 2.36 2.91 -0.30
C ARG A 125 1.72 4.28 -0.46
N VAL A 126 2.30 5.26 0.23
CA VAL A 126 2.00 6.69 0.06
C VAL A 126 3.33 7.40 -0.08
N ASN A 127 3.66 7.84 -1.29
CA ASN A 127 5.00 8.31 -1.66
C ASN A 127 6.07 7.22 -1.39
N ASP A 128 7.02 7.51 -0.53
CA ASP A 128 8.10 6.61 -0.10
C ASP A 128 7.79 5.84 1.20
N LYS A 129 6.56 5.96 1.73
CA LYS A 129 6.20 5.41 3.05
C LYS A 129 5.21 4.26 2.97
N THR A 130 5.39 3.30 3.87
CA THR A 130 4.40 2.27 4.21
C THR A 130 3.45 2.84 5.26
N VAL A 131 2.18 3.00 4.92
CA VAL A 131 1.13 3.64 5.74
C VAL A 131 -0.03 2.67 5.93
N GLU A 132 -0.63 2.66 7.12
CA GLU A 132 -1.86 1.92 7.37
C GLU A 132 -3.03 2.53 6.60
N ALA A 133 -3.74 1.71 5.85
CA ALA A 133 -4.87 2.13 5.02
C ALA A 133 -6.09 2.50 5.89
N SER A 134 -6.76 3.59 5.53
CA SER A 134 -8.05 3.93 6.13
C SER A 134 -9.12 2.89 5.75
N LYS A 135 -10.21 2.85 6.50
CA LYS A 135 -11.37 1.98 6.20
C LYS A 135 -11.91 2.22 4.80
N GLU A 136 -11.88 3.45 4.33
CA GLU A 136 -12.31 3.85 3.00
C GLU A 136 -11.42 3.23 1.92
N VAL A 137 -10.11 3.30 2.09
CA VAL A 137 -9.13 2.68 1.19
C VAL A 137 -9.27 1.16 1.18
N VAL A 138 -9.41 0.53 2.34
CA VAL A 138 -9.66 -0.93 2.42
C VAL A 138 -10.90 -1.33 1.62
N HIS A 139 -12.01 -0.58 1.73
CA HIS A 139 -13.22 -0.86 0.96
C HIS A 139 -13.04 -0.64 -0.55
N ILE A 140 -12.20 0.30 -0.96
CA ILE A 140 -11.86 0.49 -2.38
C ILE A 140 -11.05 -0.70 -2.90
N LEU A 141 -10.01 -1.12 -2.18
CA LEU A 141 -9.20 -2.29 -2.53
C LEU A 141 -10.03 -3.57 -2.61
N GLN A 142 -10.94 -3.80 -1.64
CA GLN A 142 -11.89 -4.93 -1.70
C GLN A 142 -12.78 -4.89 -2.95
N ALA A 143 -13.07 -3.70 -3.44
CA ALA A 143 -13.91 -3.50 -4.60
C ALA A 143 -13.18 -3.64 -5.94
N GLU A 144 -11.85 -3.60 -5.95
CA GLU A 144 -11.00 -3.90 -7.12
C GLU A 144 -10.92 -5.40 -7.41
N ASN A 145 -11.34 -6.25 -6.46
CA ASN A 145 -11.39 -7.70 -6.67
C ASN A 145 -12.36 -8.03 -7.82
N PRO A 146 -11.95 -8.82 -8.84
CA PRO A 146 -12.76 -9.19 -10.00
C PRO A 146 -14.12 -9.83 -9.66
N ASP A 147 -14.22 -10.49 -8.50
CA ASP A 147 -15.44 -11.15 -8.04
C ASP A 147 -16.47 -10.17 -7.44
N THR A 148 -16.15 -8.88 -7.36
CA THR A 148 -17.04 -7.87 -6.78
C THR A 148 -18.19 -7.53 -7.74
N PRO A 149 -19.47 -7.53 -7.29
CA PRO A 149 -20.61 -7.22 -8.13
C PRO A 149 -20.50 -5.84 -8.79
N PRO A 150 -21.04 -5.68 -10.02
CA PRO A 150 -21.01 -4.42 -10.74
C PRO A 150 -21.70 -3.30 -9.96
N LEU A 151 -21.12 -2.12 -10.01
CA LEU A 151 -21.58 -0.95 -9.28
C LEU A 151 -22.79 -0.32 -9.95
N ARG A 152 -23.85 -0.07 -9.17
CA ARG A 152 -24.97 0.80 -9.56
C ARG A 152 -24.87 2.12 -8.82
N ILE A 153 -24.75 3.23 -9.56
CA ILE A 153 -24.64 4.57 -9.01
C ILE A 153 -25.95 5.32 -9.27
N ALA A 154 -26.43 5.99 -8.22
CA ALA A 154 -27.47 7.01 -8.34
C ALA A 154 -26.87 8.35 -7.91
N ILE A 155 -26.88 9.33 -8.79
CA ILE A 155 -26.51 10.71 -8.48
C ILE A 155 -27.77 11.45 -8.05
N GLY A 156 -27.88 11.69 -6.74
CA GLY A 156 -28.95 12.44 -6.12
C GLY A 156 -28.54 13.88 -5.78
N ASP A 157 -29.37 14.56 -4.99
CA ASP A 157 -29.12 15.94 -4.59
C ASP A 157 -27.88 16.09 -3.69
N ASN A 158 -27.55 15.08 -2.88
CA ASN A 158 -26.38 15.09 -2.04
C ASN A 158 -25.08 15.08 -2.87
N GLU A 159 -25.05 14.24 -3.91
CA GLU A 159 -23.90 14.14 -4.80
C GLU A 159 -23.76 15.41 -5.64
N ARG A 160 -24.86 16.02 -6.08
CA ARG A 160 -24.84 17.32 -6.78
C ARG A 160 -24.23 18.42 -5.91
N ARG A 161 -24.69 18.56 -4.66
CA ARG A 161 -24.16 19.53 -3.70
C ARG A 161 -22.67 19.31 -3.43
N MET A 162 -22.22 18.06 -3.42
CA MET A 162 -20.81 17.73 -3.28
C MET A 162 -20.00 18.18 -4.51
N PHE A 163 -20.54 17.98 -5.73
CA PHE A 163 -19.86 18.45 -6.94
C PHE A 163 -19.77 19.97 -6.99
N ASP A 164 -20.85 20.69 -6.62
CA ASP A 164 -20.83 22.15 -6.50
C ASP A 164 -19.76 22.59 -5.50
N PHE A 165 -19.64 21.91 -4.35
CA PHE A 165 -18.59 22.18 -3.37
C PHE A 165 -17.18 21.93 -3.93
N LEU A 166 -16.99 20.85 -4.70
CA LEU A 166 -15.69 20.52 -5.30
C LEU A 166 -15.29 21.51 -6.41
N ASP A 167 -16.25 22.15 -7.07
CA ASP A 167 -15.98 23.21 -8.06
C ASP A 167 -15.39 24.46 -7.41
N GLU A 168 -15.75 24.73 -6.15
CA GLU A 168 -15.24 25.88 -5.40
C GLU A 168 -14.00 25.56 -4.57
N ASN A 169 -13.85 24.31 -4.05
CA ASN A 169 -12.88 23.96 -3.02
C ASN A 169 -11.86 22.91 -3.44
N GLU A 170 -11.89 22.44 -4.68
CA GLU A 170 -10.98 21.47 -5.30
C GLU A 170 -10.95 20.08 -4.65
N ARG A 171 -11.14 19.96 -3.34
CA ARG A 171 -11.08 18.71 -2.56
C ARG A 171 -12.12 18.66 -1.45
N ILE A 172 -12.50 17.44 -1.04
CA ILE A 172 -13.42 17.20 0.07
C ILE A 172 -12.97 15.98 0.90
N THR A 173 -13.12 16.03 2.22
CA THR A 173 -12.93 14.89 3.12
C THR A 173 -14.29 14.27 3.47
N VAL A 174 -14.26 13.01 4.02
CA VAL A 174 -15.50 12.37 4.51
C VAL A 174 -16.22 13.26 5.53
N LYS A 175 -15.47 13.89 6.45
CA LYS A 175 -16.04 14.78 7.48
C LYS A 175 -16.69 16.04 6.90
N GLN A 176 -16.07 16.62 5.87
CA GLN A 176 -16.64 17.79 5.17
C GLN A 176 -17.92 17.42 4.44
N TYR A 177 -17.90 16.30 3.67
CA TYR A 177 -19.09 15.84 2.96
C TYR A 177 -20.23 15.47 3.92
N MET A 178 -19.92 14.77 5.01
CA MET A 178 -20.89 14.47 6.07
C MET A 178 -21.62 15.73 6.58
N LYS A 179 -20.88 16.82 6.84
CA LYS A 179 -21.44 18.09 7.30
C LYS A 179 -22.21 18.81 6.19
N LEU A 180 -21.68 18.82 4.97
CA LEU A 180 -22.26 19.51 3.81
C LEU A 180 -23.69 19.03 3.51
N VAL A 181 -23.91 17.70 3.56
CA VAL A 181 -25.21 17.10 3.20
C VAL A 181 -25.97 16.53 4.39
N ASN A 182 -25.48 16.73 5.62
CA ASN A 182 -26.10 16.31 6.88
C ASN A 182 -26.45 14.81 6.92
N VAL A 183 -25.45 13.97 6.66
CA VAL A 183 -25.60 12.50 6.71
C VAL A 183 -24.62 11.90 7.73
N SER A 184 -24.86 10.66 8.13
CA SER A 184 -23.92 9.93 8.99
C SER A 184 -22.59 9.65 8.27
N HIS A 185 -21.50 9.49 9.05
CA HIS A 185 -20.18 9.13 8.52
C HIS A 185 -20.25 7.90 7.60
N ARG A 186 -20.93 6.83 8.03
CA ARG A 186 -21.10 5.61 7.26
C ARG A 186 -21.76 5.84 5.90
N ARG A 187 -22.75 6.75 5.83
CA ARG A 187 -23.43 7.08 4.57
C ARG A 187 -22.53 7.93 3.67
N ALA A 188 -21.87 8.94 4.24
CA ALA A 188 -20.91 9.79 3.52
C ALA A 188 -19.76 8.96 2.92
N SER A 189 -19.11 8.13 3.74
CA SER A 189 -18.05 7.24 3.30
C SER A 189 -18.50 6.30 2.17
N ARG A 190 -19.65 5.65 2.32
CA ARG A 190 -20.21 4.76 1.27
C ARG A 190 -20.44 5.50 -0.05
N SER A 191 -21.01 6.69 -0.04
CA SER A 191 -21.26 7.49 -1.24
C SER A 191 -19.95 7.87 -1.94
N LEU A 192 -18.94 8.36 -1.19
CA LEU A 192 -17.64 8.71 -1.74
C LEU A 192 -16.92 7.50 -2.34
N ILE A 193 -16.92 6.34 -1.65
CA ILE A 193 -16.33 5.09 -2.16
C ILE A 193 -17.01 4.67 -3.47
N GLN A 194 -18.34 4.75 -3.54
CA GLN A 194 -19.08 4.42 -4.76
C GLN A 194 -18.68 5.31 -5.92
N LEU A 195 -18.49 6.61 -5.69
CA LEU A 195 -18.06 7.56 -6.72
C LEU A 195 -16.61 7.36 -7.16
N VAL A 196 -15.71 6.94 -6.24
CA VAL A 196 -14.34 6.54 -6.60
C VAL A 196 -14.35 5.29 -7.48
N ARG A 197 -15.09 4.25 -7.09
CA ARG A 197 -15.25 3.02 -7.87
C ARG A 197 -15.83 3.26 -9.26
N ALA A 198 -16.63 4.31 -9.40
CA ALA A 198 -17.21 4.73 -10.68
C ALA A 198 -16.26 5.56 -11.54
N GLY A 199 -15.07 5.88 -11.05
CA GLY A 199 -14.15 6.76 -11.74
C GLY A 199 -14.58 8.23 -11.79
N VAL A 200 -15.56 8.63 -10.97
CA VAL A 200 -16.06 10.03 -10.90
C VAL A 200 -15.20 10.85 -9.94
N LEU A 201 -14.74 10.23 -8.87
CA LEU A 201 -13.81 10.82 -7.91
C LEU A 201 -12.49 10.05 -7.90
N ARG A 202 -11.43 10.72 -7.44
CA ARG A 202 -10.16 10.12 -7.03
C ARG A 202 -9.99 10.27 -5.54
N ILE A 203 -9.53 9.21 -4.86
CA ILE A 203 -9.08 9.29 -3.48
C ILE A 203 -7.59 9.62 -3.48
N HIS A 204 -7.20 10.52 -2.58
CA HIS A 204 -5.82 10.86 -2.29
C HIS A 204 -5.55 10.46 -0.85
N THR A 205 -4.76 9.39 -0.71
CA THR A 205 -4.36 8.91 0.60
C THR A 205 -3.29 9.83 1.18
N HIS A 206 -3.47 10.24 2.41
CA HIS A 206 -2.56 11.15 3.11
C HIS A 206 -2.29 10.65 4.52
N GLU A 207 -1.11 10.97 5.07
CA GLU A 207 -0.69 10.50 6.41
C GLU A 207 -1.64 10.91 7.55
N LYS A 208 -2.36 12.01 7.40
CA LYS A 208 -3.26 12.54 8.44
C LYS A 208 -4.74 12.27 8.16
N GLU A 209 -5.19 12.48 6.95
CA GLU A 209 -6.59 12.33 6.54
C GLU A 209 -6.69 12.24 5.02
N ASP A 210 -7.40 11.23 4.53
CA ASP A 210 -7.67 11.08 3.09
C ASP A 210 -8.61 12.17 2.60
N PHE A 211 -8.43 12.56 1.34
CA PHE A 211 -9.32 13.50 0.67
C PHE A 211 -9.66 13.05 -0.75
N TYR A 212 -10.72 13.61 -1.30
CA TYR A 212 -11.27 13.26 -2.60
C TYR A 212 -11.28 14.48 -3.50
N THR A 213 -10.98 14.26 -4.79
CA THR A 213 -11.05 15.26 -5.85
C THR A 213 -11.89 14.73 -7.00
N ARG A 214 -12.29 15.59 -7.94
CA ARG A 214 -12.83 15.12 -9.22
C ARG A 214 -11.78 14.30 -9.97
N ALA A 215 -12.21 13.29 -10.73
CA ALA A 215 -11.31 12.45 -11.51
C ALA A 215 -10.88 13.10 -12.84
N PHE A 216 -11.61 14.12 -13.31
CA PHE A 216 -11.40 14.86 -14.56
C PHE A 216 -11.95 16.27 -14.44
#